data_600977640bafe4b85f42cef5f5609ce4
#
_entry.id   600977640bafe4b85f42cef5f5609ce4
#
_cell.length_a   1.000
_cell.length_b   1.000
_cell.length_c   1.000
_cell.angle_alpha   90.00
_cell.angle_beta   90.00
_cell.angle_gamma   90.00
#
_symmetry.space_group_name_H-M   'P 1'
#
loop_
_entity.id
_entity.type
_entity.pdbx_description
1 polymer ?
#
loop_
_entity_poly.entity_id
_entity_poly.type
_entity_poly.pdbx_seq_one_letter_code
_entity_poly.pdbx_strand_id
1 'polypeptide(L)'
;MEPEPSQLEVFGALNEMMGDNDVVINAAGSMPGDLQALWRARTPVQYHLEYAFSCMGYEIPAAMGVKLALPDSEVVAIVGDGTYQMLPMEIATIVQEQLKVIFVLLQNHGYASIGSLSESHG
;
A
#
# COMPACT_ATOMS: atom_id res chain seq x y z
N MET A 1 -6.33 -27.64 -2.58
CA MET A 1 -5.91 -26.25 -2.88
C MET A 1 -6.50 -25.38 -1.78
N GLU A 2 -5.65 -24.72 -1.02
CA GLU A 2 -6.13 -23.77 -0.03
C GLU A 2 -6.73 -22.56 -0.74
N PRO A 3 -7.83 -21.97 -0.23
CA PRO A 3 -8.41 -20.77 -0.82
C PRO A 3 -7.40 -19.61 -0.71
N GLU A 4 -7.36 -18.76 -1.73
CA GLU A 4 -6.56 -17.55 -1.69
C GLU A 4 -7.06 -16.63 -0.56
N PRO A 5 -6.14 -15.99 0.20
CA PRO A 5 -6.54 -15.10 1.26
C PRO A 5 -7.28 -13.87 0.70
N SER A 6 -8.31 -13.44 1.40
CA SER A 6 -9.01 -12.20 1.08
C SER A 6 -8.12 -10.98 1.40
N GLN A 7 -8.41 -9.85 0.75
CA GLN A 7 -7.73 -8.57 1.03
C GLN A 7 -7.79 -8.20 2.53
N LEU A 8 -8.93 -8.43 3.17
CA LEU A 8 -9.13 -8.15 4.60
C LEU A 8 -8.28 -9.04 5.51
N GLU A 9 -8.10 -10.31 5.17
CA GLU A 9 -7.24 -11.23 5.92
C GLU A 9 -5.77 -10.83 5.81
N VAL A 10 -5.33 -10.38 4.64
CA VAL A 10 -3.97 -9.85 4.45
C VAL A 10 -3.74 -8.61 5.31
N PHE A 11 -4.69 -7.67 5.33
CA PHE A 11 -4.58 -6.46 6.14
C PHE A 11 -4.60 -6.75 7.64
N GLY A 12 -5.43 -7.69 8.08
CA GLY A 12 -5.45 -8.14 9.47
C GLY A 12 -4.10 -8.71 9.90
N ALA A 13 -3.54 -9.60 9.11
CA ALA A 13 -2.23 -10.20 9.38
C ALA A 13 -1.10 -9.15 9.42
N LEU A 14 -1.08 -8.22 8.45
CA LEU A 14 -0.11 -7.13 8.44
C LEU A 14 -0.22 -6.25 9.68
N ASN A 15 -1.44 -5.88 10.07
CA ASN A 15 -1.67 -5.04 11.23
C ASN A 15 -1.20 -5.68 12.54
N GLU A 16 -1.31 -7.01 12.66
CA GLU A 16 -0.81 -7.77 13.81
C GLU A 16 0.73 -7.87 13.81
N MET A 17 1.35 -7.96 12.65
CA MET A 17 2.80 -8.10 12.50
C MET A 17 3.56 -6.79 12.70
N MET A 18 2.93 -5.64 12.48
CA MET A 18 3.60 -4.35 12.51
C MET A 18 3.80 -3.83 13.94
N GLY A 19 5.00 -3.32 14.19
CA GLY A 19 5.39 -2.70 15.45
C GLY A 19 5.00 -1.23 15.56
N ASP A 20 5.32 -0.61 16.69
CA ASP A 20 4.92 0.77 17.00
C ASP A 20 5.59 1.83 16.13
N ASN A 21 6.76 1.51 15.58
CA ASN A 21 7.55 2.41 14.73
C ASN A 21 7.45 2.09 13.24
N ASP A 22 6.67 1.09 12.87
CA ASP A 22 6.52 0.70 11.48
C ASP A 22 5.50 1.57 10.77
N VAL A 23 5.71 1.80 9.49
CA VAL A 23 4.90 2.71 8.68
C VAL A 23 4.29 1.97 7.51
N VAL A 24 2.98 2.11 7.32
CA VAL A 24 2.29 1.62 6.14
C VAL A 24 1.89 2.77 5.21
N ILE A 25 2.03 2.54 3.92
CA ILE A 25 1.71 3.50 2.88
C ILE A 25 0.76 2.85 1.89
N ASN A 26 -0.28 3.58 1.55
CA ASN A 26 -1.26 3.21 0.53
C ASN A 26 -1.78 4.47 -0.16
N ALA A 27 -2.40 4.35 -1.32
CA ALA A 27 -2.99 5.50 -2.01
C ALA A 27 -4.35 5.18 -2.64
N ALA A 28 -4.36 4.48 -3.75
CA ALA A 28 -5.53 4.40 -4.62
C ALA A 28 -6.21 3.02 -4.62
N GLY A 29 -7.43 2.98 -5.12
CA GLY A 29 -8.21 1.76 -5.33
C GLY A 29 -9.20 1.45 -4.21
N SER A 30 -9.58 0.19 -4.06
CA SER A 30 -10.47 -0.28 -3.00
C SER A 30 -9.77 -0.41 -1.64
N MET A 31 -8.46 -0.60 -1.65
CA MET A 31 -7.64 -0.82 -0.46
C MET A 31 -7.74 0.28 0.60
N PRO A 32 -7.74 1.60 0.25
CA PRO A 32 -7.88 2.65 1.23
C PRO A 32 -9.13 2.54 2.11
N GLY A 33 -10.25 2.16 1.53
CA GLY A 33 -11.50 1.99 2.27
C GLY A 33 -11.42 0.87 3.30
N ASP A 34 -10.91 -0.29 2.89
CA ASP A 34 -10.73 -1.44 3.75
C ASP A 34 -9.67 -1.20 4.83
N LEU A 35 -8.56 -0.57 4.48
CA LEU A 35 -7.52 -0.19 5.43
C LEU A 35 -8.04 0.82 6.46
N GLN A 36 -8.81 1.82 6.03
CA GLN A 36 -9.39 2.79 6.94
C GLN A 36 -10.33 2.14 7.97
N ALA A 37 -11.04 1.10 7.56
CA ALA A 37 -11.93 0.36 8.45
C ALA A 37 -11.20 -0.57 9.42
N LEU A 38 -10.09 -1.18 9.00
CA LEU A 38 -9.42 -2.25 9.74
C LEU A 38 -8.10 -1.84 10.38
N TRP A 39 -7.39 -0.86 9.80
CA TRP A 39 -6.06 -0.50 10.26
C TRP A 39 -6.10 0.20 11.61
N ARG A 40 -5.29 -0.28 12.53
CA ARG A 40 -5.15 0.29 13.87
C ARG A 40 -3.80 0.97 13.99
N ALA A 41 -3.71 2.19 13.51
CA ALA A 41 -2.54 3.03 13.71
C ALA A 41 -2.40 3.39 15.20
N ARG A 42 -1.21 3.18 15.76
CA ARG A 42 -0.90 3.51 17.15
C ARG A 42 -0.39 4.93 17.31
N THR A 43 0.16 5.48 16.23
CA THR A 43 0.61 6.88 16.14
C THR A 43 0.20 7.48 14.80
N PRO A 44 0.09 8.82 14.70
CA PRO A 44 -0.29 9.48 13.44
C PRO A 44 0.69 9.25 12.28
N VAL A 45 1.94 8.91 12.57
CA VAL A 45 2.97 8.69 11.54
C VAL A 45 3.00 7.26 10.99
N GLN A 46 2.22 6.34 11.55
CA GLN A 46 2.22 4.95 11.12
C GLN A 46 1.43 4.67 9.84
N TYR A 47 0.52 5.55 9.48
CA TYR A 47 -0.34 5.35 8.33
C TYR A 47 -0.31 6.58 7.42
N HIS A 48 0.15 6.39 6.19
CA HIS A 48 0.17 7.43 5.16
C HIS A 48 -0.75 7.04 4.02
N LEU A 49 -1.67 7.93 3.71
CA LEU A 49 -2.64 7.76 2.64
C LEU A 49 -2.69 9.05 1.80
N GLU A 50 -2.46 8.92 0.51
CA GLU A 50 -2.83 9.96 -0.42
C GLU A 50 -4.32 9.83 -0.73
N TYR A 51 -5.14 10.64 -0.07
CA TYR A 51 -6.59 10.52 -0.12
C TYR A 51 -7.26 11.51 -1.06
N ALA A 52 -6.77 12.74 -1.12
CA ALA A 52 -7.49 13.85 -1.75
C ALA A 52 -7.70 13.65 -3.26
N PHE A 53 -6.69 13.15 -3.96
CA PHE A 53 -6.73 12.94 -5.41
C PHE A 53 -6.64 11.47 -5.80
N SER A 54 -6.43 10.58 -4.86
CA SER A 54 -6.30 9.13 -5.07
C SER A 54 -5.31 8.79 -6.19
N CYS A 55 -4.11 9.38 -6.10
CA CYS A 55 -3.08 9.27 -7.14
C CYS A 55 -2.47 7.89 -7.17
N MET A 56 -2.79 7.11 -8.19
CA MET A 56 -2.16 5.83 -8.45
C MET A 56 -0.66 6.02 -8.75
N GLY A 57 0.18 5.15 -8.18
CA GLY A 57 1.63 5.24 -8.33
C GLY A 57 2.34 6.03 -7.22
N TYR A 58 1.60 6.66 -6.31
CA TYR A 58 2.14 7.39 -5.17
C TYR A 58 2.91 6.50 -4.18
N GLU A 59 2.49 5.26 -4.00
CA GLU A 59 2.92 4.37 -2.91
C GLU A 59 4.43 4.13 -2.92
N ILE A 60 5.00 3.87 -4.09
CA ILE A 60 6.42 3.53 -4.24
C ILE A 60 7.34 4.72 -3.92
N PRO A 61 7.18 5.88 -4.58
CA PRO A 61 7.99 7.06 -4.23
C PRO A 61 7.73 7.58 -2.82
N ALA A 62 6.51 7.45 -2.30
CA ALA A 62 6.21 7.81 -0.93
C ALA A 62 6.92 6.91 0.08
N ALA A 63 6.96 5.59 -0.17
CA ALA A 63 7.69 4.65 0.65
C ALA A 63 9.19 4.97 0.69
N MET A 64 9.77 5.33 -0.44
CA MET A 64 11.15 5.81 -0.52
C MET A 64 11.37 7.05 0.35
N GLY A 65 10.51 8.05 0.21
CA GLY A 65 10.59 9.28 0.99
C GLY A 65 10.46 9.06 2.49
N VAL A 66 9.52 8.23 2.92
CA VAL A 66 9.33 7.88 4.32
C VAL A 66 10.54 7.12 4.87
N LYS A 67 11.10 6.17 4.09
CA LYS A 67 12.30 5.44 4.54
C LYS A 67 13.52 6.34 4.68
N LEU A 68 13.67 7.32 3.82
CA LEU A 68 14.73 8.34 3.94
C LEU A 68 14.55 9.21 5.20
N ALA A 69 13.31 9.57 5.53
CA ALA A 69 12.99 10.37 6.70
C ALA A 69 13.05 9.57 8.02
N LEU A 70 12.71 8.29 7.97
CA LEU A 70 12.63 7.39 9.12
C LEU A 70 13.45 6.12 8.87
N PRO A 71 14.78 6.20 8.82
CA PRO A 71 15.64 5.09 8.40
C PRO A 71 15.57 3.86 9.31
N ASP A 72 15.22 4.04 10.57
CA ASP A 72 15.11 2.96 11.57
C ASP A 72 13.73 2.28 11.57
N SER A 73 12.74 2.82 10.87
CA SER A 73 11.40 2.25 10.76
C SER A 73 11.34 1.19 9.66
N GLU A 74 10.57 0.14 9.85
CA GLU A 74 10.13 -0.70 8.73
C GLU A 74 9.05 0.05 7.95
N VAL A 75 9.21 0.10 6.64
CA VAL A 75 8.27 0.78 5.75
C VAL A 75 7.64 -0.24 4.81
N VAL A 76 6.32 -0.32 4.85
CA VAL A 76 5.52 -1.24 4.05
C VAL A 76 4.64 -0.44 3.10
N ALA A 77 4.81 -0.63 1.82
CA ALA A 77 3.92 -0.09 0.81
C ALA A 77 2.96 -1.18 0.33
N ILE A 78 1.66 -0.92 0.47
CA ILE A 78 0.62 -1.82 -0.04
C ILE A 78 0.17 -1.28 -1.39
N VAL A 79 0.38 -2.08 -2.43
CA VAL A 79 0.27 -1.66 -3.83
C VAL A 79 -0.61 -2.64 -4.60
N GLY A 80 -1.58 -2.15 -5.35
CA GLY A 80 -2.32 -2.96 -6.31
C GLY A 80 -1.50 -3.22 -7.58
N ASP A 81 -1.79 -4.31 -8.28
CA ASP A 81 -1.10 -4.67 -9.52
C ASP A 81 -1.21 -3.58 -10.60
N GLY A 82 -2.37 -2.96 -10.76
CA GLY A 82 -2.58 -1.86 -11.69
C GLY A 82 -1.77 -0.60 -11.33
N THR A 83 -1.78 -0.23 -10.06
CA THR A 83 -1.00 0.91 -9.54
C THR A 83 0.51 0.68 -9.66
N TYR A 84 0.96 -0.53 -9.38
CA TYR A 84 2.36 -0.93 -9.49
C TYR A 84 2.92 -0.67 -10.90
N GLN A 85 2.13 -0.94 -11.92
CA GLN A 85 2.55 -0.76 -13.31
C GLN A 85 2.70 0.72 -13.73
N MET A 86 2.12 1.65 -12.99
CA MET A 86 2.16 3.06 -13.36
C MET A 86 3.49 3.74 -13.06
N LEU A 87 4.10 3.46 -11.90
CA LEU A 87 5.33 4.10 -11.45
C LEU A 87 6.28 3.12 -10.71
N PRO A 88 6.72 2.02 -11.38
CA PRO A 88 7.64 1.08 -10.75
C PRO A 88 9.10 1.54 -10.75
N MET A 89 9.43 2.61 -11.46
CA MET A 89 10.81 3.02 -11.75
C MET A 89 11.58 3.43 -10.48
N GLU A 90 10.90 3.97 -9.47
CA GLU A 90 11.53 4.36 -8.22
C GLU A 90 12.03 3.18 -7.38
N ILE A 91 11.62 1.96 -7.71
CA ILE A 91 12.23 0.74 -7.13
C ILE A 91 13.72 0.67 -7.45
N ALA A 92 14.11 1.07 -8.66
CA ALA A 92 15.52 1.12 -9.03
C ALA A 92 16.30 2.11 -8.14
N THR A 93 15.72 3.27 -7.85
CA THR A 93 16.30 4.26 -6.92
C THR A 93 16.39 3.70 -5.51
N ILE A 94 15.34 3.05 -5.00
CA ILE A 94 15.31 2.41 -3.69
C ILE A 94 16.45 1.38 -3.55
N VAL A 95 16.66 0.57 -4.58
CA VAL A 95 17.75 -0.42 -4.62
C VAL A 95 19.11 0.26 -4.68
N GLN A 96 19.27 1.28 -5.52
CA GLN A 96 20.52 2.03 -5.66
C GLN A 96 20.92 2.71 -4.34
N GLU A 97 19.97 3.31 -3.65
CA GLU A 97 20.19 3.97 -2.35
C GLU A 97 20.22 2.98 -1.17
N GLN A 98 20.15 1.68 -1.45
CA GLN A 98 20.18 0.60 -0.44
C GLN A 98 19.12 0.75 0.66
N LEU A 99 17.95 1.26 0.30
CA LEU A 99 16.84 1.44 1.21
C LEU A 99 16.04 0.13 1.35
N LYS A 100 15.72 -0.25 2.58
CA LYS A 100 14.87 -1.41 2.83
C LYS A 100 13.41 -0.97 2.88
N VAL A 101 12.65 -1.30 1.87
CA VAL A 101 11.19 -1.11 1.78
C VAL A 101 10.53 -2.45 1.47
N ILE A 102 9.43 -2.74 2.13
CA ILE A 102 8.64 -3.94 1.90
C ILE A 102 7.46 -3.57 1.00
N PHE A 103 7.33 -4.26 -0.14
CA PHE A 103 6.19 -4.11 -1.03
C PHE A 103 5.25 -5.29 -0.87
N VAL A 104 4.00 -5.01 -0.51
CA VAL A 104 2.92 -5.98 -0.50
C VAL A 104 2.07 -5.75 -1.74
N LEU A 105 2.28 -6.58 -2.74
CA LEU A 105 1.53 -6.51 -4.00
C LEU A 105 0.25 -7.31 -3.88
N LEU A 106 -0.88 -6.62 -3.96
CA LEU A 106 -2.20 -7.24 -4.02
C LEU A 106 -2.63 -7.39 -5.49
N GLN A 107 -2.61 -8.62 -5.94
CA GLN A 107 -3.02 -8.94 -7.31
C GLN A 107 -4.53 -9.19 -7.35
N ASN A 108 -5.26 -8.22 -7.89
CA ASN A 108 -6.70 -8.29 -8.09
C ASN A 108 -7.11 -8.23 -9.57
N HIS A 109 -6.17 -8.54 -10.47
CA HIS A 109 -6.32 -8.61 -11.92
C HIS A 109 -6.70 -7.28 -12.57
N GLY A 110 -6.09 -6.19 -12.15
CA GLY A 110 -6.18 -4.87 -12.78
C GLY A 110 -6.88 -3.82 -11.94
N TYR A 111 -7.72 -3.00 -12.58
CA TYR A 111 -8.37 -1.84 -11.94
C TYR A 111 -9.73 -2.21 -11.34
N ALA A 112 -9.76 -3.10 -10.37
CA ALA A 112 -10.99 -3.66 -9.79
C ALA A 112 -11.97 -2.60 -9.28
N SER A 113 -11.47 -1.52 -8.67
CA SER A 113 -12.29 -0.41 -8.18
C SER A 113 -13.01 0.33 -9.31
N ILE A 114 -12.31 0.58 -10.43
CA ILE A 114 -12.88 1.22 -11.62
C ILE A 114 -13.88 0.30 -12.31
N GLY A 115 -13.57 -1.00 -12.39
CA GLY A 115 -14.48 -2.00 -12.91
C GLY A 115 -15.81 -2.03 -12.16
N SER A 116 -15.76 -2.08 -10.83
CA SER A 116 -16.97 -2.06 -9.98
C SER A 116 -17.79 -0.79 -10.14
N LEU A 117 -17.14 0.37 -10.28
CA LEU A 117 -17.85 1.64 -10.53
C LEU A 117 -18.51 1.63 -11.90
N SER A 118 -17.84 1.12 -12.93
CA SER A 118 -18.40 0.99 -14.27
C SER A 118 -19.63 0.07 -14.30
N GLU A 119 -19.55 -1.07 -13.63
CA GLU A 119 -20.67 -2.01 -13.52
C GLU A 119 -21.86 -1.44 -12.75
N SER A 120 -21.63 -0.61 -11.74
CA SER A 120 -22.70 0.03 -10.96
C SER A 120 -23.47 1.11 -11.70
N HIS A 121 -22.87 1.67 -12.76
CA HIS A 121 -23.48 2.73 -13.57
C HIS A 121 -23.98 2.25 -14.93
N GLY A 122 -23.81 0.99 -15.24
CA GLY A 122 -24.30 0.35 -16.42
C GLY A 122 -24.44 -0.15 -17.40
#